data_f2d81be43c6feddd6456dd59b8774115
#
_entry.id   f2d81be43c6feddd6456dd59b8774115
#
_cell.length_a   1.000
_cell.length_b   1.000
_cell.length_c   1.000
_cell.angle_alpha   90.00
_cell.angle_beta   90.00
_cell.angle_gamma   90.00
#
_symmetry.space_group_name_H-M   'P 1'
#
loop_
_entity.id
_entity.type
_entity.pdbx_description
1 polymer ?
#
loop_
_entity_poly.entity_id
_entity_poly.type
_entity_poly.pdbx_seq_one_letter_code
_entity_poly.pdbx_strand_id
1 'polypeptide(L)'
;MLSVAPIRSAAGSANYFAKDDYYTVEDSSEVSAWAGEGADIAGLSGEVSKDAFEGILNGFLPSGEGVAQVENRRHGLDLTFSMPKSASVMAYVAGDKRVLSANMAAVKQTMAWVEKNLAEGRRDVDGRKVPVQTGNLVYALFQH
;
A
#
# COMPACT_ATOMS: atom_id res chain seq x y z
N MET A 1 -16.21 -4.14 -1.15
CA MET A 1 -16.03 -4.43 0.30
C MET A 1 -14.57 -4.20 0.66
N LEU A 2 -14.30 -3.61 1.80
CA LEU A 2 -12.95 -3.41 2.32
C LEU A 2 -12.70 -4.37 3.48
N SER A 3 -11.61 -5.13 3.42
CA SER A 3 -11.07 -5.88 4.56
C SER A 3 -9.70 -5.34 4.95
N VAL A 4 -9.40 -5.41 6.24
CA VAL A 4 -8.14 -4.90 6.82
C VAL A 4 -7.51 -6.00 7.67
N ALA A 5 -6.25 -6.30 7.40
CA ALA A 5 -5.47 -7.28 8.15
C ALA A 5 -4.07 -6.76 8.48
N PRO A 6 -3.51 -7.09 9.65
CA PRO A 6 -2.13 -6.75 9.95
C PRO A 6 -1.16 -7.63 9.15
N ILE A 7 -0.13 -7.01 8.59
CA ILE A 7 0.97 -7.74 7.96
C ILE A 7 1.86 -8.33 9.05
N ARG A 8 1.98 -9.64 9.07
CA ARG A 8 2.73 -10.39 10.10
C ARG A 8 4.19 -10.63 9.74
N SER A 9 4.51 -10.62 8.44
CA SER A 9 5.85 -10.88 7.91
C SER A 9 6.09 -10.03 6.67
N ALA A 10 7.15 -9.23 6.70
CA ALA A 10 7.56 -8.42 5.54
C ALA A 10 7.96 -9.32 4.37
N ALA A 11 8.84 -10.28 4.60
CA ALA A 11 9.27 -11.24 3.57
C ALA A 11 8.12 -12.10 3.04
N GLY A 12 7.20 -12.52 3.92
CA GLY A 12 6.02 -13.27 3.53
C GLY A 12 5.12 -12.52 2.58
N SER A 13 4.84 -11.25 2.86
CA SER A 13 4.03 -10.38 1.99
C SER A 13 4.75 -10.07 0.68
N ALA A 14 6.04 -9.74 0.72
CA ALA A 14 6.82 -9.47 -0.48
C ALA A 14 6.89 -10.72 -1.41
N ASN A 15 7.06 -11.91 -0.83
CA ASN A 15 7.05 -13.15 -1.59
C ASN A 15 5.67 -13.51 -2.16
N TYR A 16 4.59 -13.20 -1.45
CA TYR A 16 3.22 -13.43 -1.95
C TYR A 16 3.00 -12.66 -3.25
N PHE A 17 3.28 -11.37 -3.26
CA PHE A 17 3.13 -10.55 -4.46
C PHE A 17 4.14 -10.88 -5.56
N ALA A 18 5.34 -11.37 -5.21
CA ALA A 18 6.31 -11.83 -6.20
C ALA A 18 5.88 -13.13 -6.90
N LYS A 19 5.24 -14.04 -6.18
CA LYS A 19 4.83 -15.35 -6.69
C LYS A 19 3.71 -15.26 -7.74
N ASP A 20 2.85 -14.28 -7.61
CA ASP A 20 1.71 -14.06 -8.52
C ASP A 20 2.05 -13.06 -9.65
N ASP A 21 3.35 -12.82 -9.92
CA ASP A 21 3.86 -11.92 -10.97
C ASP A 21 3.35 -10.46 -10.88
N TYR A 22 2.95 -9.99 -9.69
CA TYR A 22 2.50 -8.61 -9.49
C TYR A 22 3.59 -7.56 -9.78
N TYR A 23 4.85 -7.99 -9.87
CA TYR A 23 5.98 -7.10 -10.12
C TYR A 23 6.49 -7.12 -11.57
N THR A 24 6.10 -8.08 -12.42
CA THR A 24 6.82 -8.38 -13.67
C THR A 24 5.98 -8.58 -14.94
N VAL A 25 4.71 -8.24 -14.98
CA VAL A 25 3.91 -8.42 -16.20
C VAL A 25 4.23 -7.34 -17.22
N GLU A 26 4.80 -7.73 -18.36
CA GLU A 26 5.30 -6.86 -19.45
C GLU A 26 4.27 -5.88 -20.06
N ASP A 27 3.00 -6.00 -19.72
CA ASP A 27 1.92 -5.18 -20.28
C ASP A 27 1.18 -4.33 -19.21
N SER A 28 1.77 -4.17 -18.03
CA SER A 28 1.05 -3.58 -16.90
C SER A 28 1.86 -2.52 -16.13
N SER A 29 1.97 -1.34 -16.71
CA SER A 29 2.26 -0.12 -15.94
C SER A 29 1.18 0.19 -14.86
N GLU A 30 0.20 -0.70 -14.71
CA GLU A 30 -0.94 -0.55 -13.82
C GLU A 30 -1.07 -1.63 -12.74
N VAL A 31 -0.22 -2.67 -12.71
CA VAL A 31 -0.35 -3.79 -11.76
C VAL A 31 0.15 -3.44 -10.37
N SER A 32 1.20 -2.64 -10.26
CA SER A 32 1.67 -2.14 -8.98
C SER A 32 2.13 -0.68 -9.07
N ALA A 33 1.88 0.09 -8.03
CA ALA A 33 2.33 1.47 -7.94
C ALA A 33 2.54 1.92 -6.49
N TRP A 34 3.62 2.68 -6.26
CA TRP A 34 3.78 3.46 -5.04
C TRP A 34 2.83 4.65 -5.04
N ALA A 35 2.26 4.96 -3.89
CA ALA A 35 1.39 6.10 -3.73
C ALA A 35 1.41 6.64 -2.30
N GLY A 36 0.82 7.81 -2.13
CA GLY A 36 0.78 8.56 -0.88
C GLY A 36 1.86 9.62 -0.79
N GLU A 37 1.59 10.69 -0.05
CA GLU A 37 2.56 11.76 0.21
C GLU A 37 3.83 11.23 0.90
N GLY A 38 3.68 10.25 1.79
CA GLY A 38 4.82 9.61 2.43
C GLY A 38 5.74 8.88 1.45
N ALA A 39 5.18 8.30 0.38
CA ALA A 39 5.98 7.71 -0.70
C ALA A 39 6.78 8.76 -1.46
N ASP A 40 6.16 9.89 -1.80
CA ASP A 40 6.84 11.00 -2.48
C ASP A 40 7.99 11.56 -1.63
N ILE A 41 7.76 11.76 -0.34
CA ILE A 41 8.80 12.21 0.61
C ILE A 41 9.94 11.19 0.72
N ALA A 42 9.64 9.89 0.69
CA ALA A 42 10.62 8.82 0.76
C ALA A 42 11.36 8.58 -0.58
N GLY A 43 10.99 9.27 -1.64
CA GLY A 43 11.58 9.09 -2.98
C GLY A 43 11.10 7.82 -3.69
N LEU A 44 9.94 7.28 -3.31
CA LEU A 44 9.32 6.12 -3.92
C LEU A 44 8.31 6.56 -4.98
N SER A 45 8.46 6.07 -6.19
CA SER A 45 7.55 6.38 -7.30
C SER A 45 7.50 5.24 -8.32
N GLY A 46 6.42 5.18 -9.09
CA GLY A 46 6.26 4.20 -10.15
C GLY A 46 6.02 2.78 -9.63
N GLU A 47 6.53 1.81 -10.35
CA GLU A 47 6.34 0.40 -10.08
C GLU A 47 6.98 -0.04 -8.75
N VAL A 48 6.33 -0.97 -8.08
CA VAL A 48 6.79 -1.49 -6.78
C VAL A 48 7.76 -2.65 -7.02
N SER A 49 9.00 -2.50 -6.58
CA SER A 49 9.95 -3.62 -6.55
C SER A 49 9.82 -4.41 -5.25
N LYS A 50 10.08 -5.71 -5.33
CA LYS A 50 10.03 -6.61 -4.17
C LYS A 50 10.95 -6.12 -3.03
N ASP A 51 12.19 -5.76 -3.37
CA ASP A 51 13.20 -5.37 -2.37
C ASP A 51 12.83 -4.05 -1.68
N ALA A 52 12.33 -3.06 -2.44
CA ALA A 52 11.85 -1.81 -1.89
C ALA A 52 10.62 -2.01 -1.00
N PHE A 53 9.70 -2.88 -1.41
CA PHE A 53 8.50 -3.20 -0.64
C PHE A 53 8.85 -3.89 0.69
N GLU A 54 9.70 -4.90 0.66
CA GLU A 54 10.19 -5.58 1.86
C GLU A 54 10.95 -4.62 2.78
N GLY A 55 11.80 -3.74 2.21
CA GLY A 55 12.51 -2.71 2.94
C GLY A 55 11.59 -1.77 3.70
N ILE A 56 10.57 -1.24 3.05
CA ILE A 56 9.57 -0.35 3.68
C ILE A 56 8.80 -1.08 4.79
N LEU A 57 8.37 -2.31 4.57
CA LEU A 57 7.70 -3.11 5.60
C LEU A 57 8.59 -3.38 6.81
N ASN A 58 9.90 -3.51 6.62
CA ASN A 58 10.88 -3.63 7.69
C ASN A 58 11.27 -2.28 8.32
N GLY A 59 10.75 -1.16 7.81
CA GLY A 59 10.99 0.18 8.32
C GLY A 59 12.29 0.81 7.85
N PHE A 60 12.73 0.46 6.65
CA PHE A 60 13.88 1.08 6.01
C PHE A 60 13.45 1.87 4.77
N LEU A 61 13.87 3.12 4.70
CA LEU A 61 13.70 3.95 3.51
C LEU A 61 14.68 3.52 2.41
N PRO A 62 14.45 3.90 1.14
CA PRO A 62 15.39 3.63 0.05
C PRO A 62 16.80 4.19 0.30
N SER A 63 16.92 5.23 1.11
CA SER A 63 18.21 5.80 1.56
C SER A 63 18.99 4.88 2.52
N GLY A 64 18.35 3.82 3.04
CA GLY A 64 18.90 2.96 4.10
C GLY A 64 18.61 3.46 5.51
N GLU A 65 17.98 4.62 5.67
CA GLU A 65 17.58 5.15 6.98
C GLU A 65 16.45 4.32 7.59
N GLY A 66 16.64 3.90 8.85
CA GLY A 66 15.63 3.19 9.61
C GLY A 66 14.58 4.13 10.21
N VAL A 67 13.31 3.80 10.04
CA VAL A 67 12.18 4.53 10.60
C VAL A 67 11.50 3.69 11.67
N ALA A 68 11.30 4.26 12.85
CA ALA A 68 10.58 3.61 13.95
C ALA A 68 11.08 2.19 14.25
N GLN A 69 12.38 2.04 14.41
CA GLN A 69 13.05 0.76 14.76
C GLN A 69 12.80 0.44 16.24
N VAL A 70 11.60 -0.07 16.54
CA VAL A 70 11.21 -0.50 17.89
C VAL A 70 10.90 -1.98 17.89
N GLU A 71 11.13 -2.63 19.04
CA GLU A 71 10.77 -4.03 19.23
C GLU A 71 9.26 -4.23 19.05
N ASN A 72 8.88 -5.34 18.40
CA ASN A 72 7.50 -5.66 18.06
C ASN A 72 6.78 -4.62 17.17
N ARG A 73 7.54 -3.93 16.31
CA ARG A 73 6.99 -3.02 15.33
C ARG A 73 6.00 -3.74 14.39
N ARG A 74 4.85 -3.14 14.15
CA ARG A 74 3.93 -3.62 13.11
C ARG A 74 4.54 -3.32 11.74
N HIS A 75 4.60 -4.31 10.86
CA HIS A 75 5.13 -4.14 9.50
C HIS A 75 4.24 -3.24 8.63
N GLY A 76 2.93 -3.39 8.76
CA GLY A 76 1.96 -2.61 8.01
C GLY A 76 0.55 -3.18 8.13
N LEU A 77 -0.34 -2.63 7.33
CA LEU A 77 -1.72 -3.10 7.17
C LEU A 77 -1.95 -3.48 5.71
N ASP A 78 -2.59 -4.59 5.50
CA ASP A 78 -3.13 -5.00 4.21
C ASP A 78 -4.59 -4.55 4.12
N LEU A 79 -4.89 -3.74 3.12
CA LEU A 79 -6.23 -3.24 2.81
C LEU A 79 -6.68 -3.84 1.49
N THR A 80 -7.57 -4.81 1.54
CA THR A 80 -8.10 -5.46 0.34
C THR A 80 -9.45 -4.87 -0.04
N PHE A 81 -9.50 -4.22 -1.20
CA PHE A 81 -10.70 -3.66 -1.82
C PHE A 81 -11.28 -4.65 -2.83
N SER A 82 -12.43 -5.22 -2.54
CA SER A 82 -13.09 -6.18 -3.42
C SER A 82 -14.31 -5.56 -4.12
N MET A 83 -14.36 -5.68 -5.45
CA MET A 83 -15.54 -5.31 -6.23
C MET A 83 -16.73 -6.22 -5.92
N PRO A 84 -17.98 -5.72 -6.07
CA PRO A 84 -19.16 -6.59 -6.11
C PRO A 84 -19.02 -7.63 -7.23
N LYS A 85 -19.60 -8.82 -7.02
CA LYS A 85 -19.52 -9.93 -7.99
C LYS A 85 -20.01 -9.52 -9.39
N SER A 86 -21.08 -8.76 -9.48
CA SER A 86 -21.60 -8.24 -10.75
C SER A 86 -20.58 -7.38 -11.50
N ALA A 87 -19.90 -6.48 -10.80
CA ALA A 87 -18.86 -5.64 -11.39
C ALA A 87 -17.64 -6.48 -11.83
N SER A 88 -17.24 -7.49 -11.03
CA SER A 88 -16.16 -8.40 -11.41
C SER A 88 -16.50 -9.21 -12.67
N VAL A 89 -17.75 -9.67 -12.80
CA VAL A 89 -18.21 -10.37 -14.01
C VAL A 89 -18.17 -9.44 -15.23
N MET A 90 -18.62 -8.20 -15.11
CA MET A 90 -18.53 -7.23 -16.21
C MET A 90 -17.08 -6.93 -16.60
N ALA A 91 -16.20 -6.77 -15.62
CA ALA A 91 -14.80 -6.47 -15.87
C ALA A 91 -14.05 -7.62 -16.55
N TYR A 92 -14.16 -8.83 -15.98
CA TYR A 92 -13.32 -9.96 -16.37
C TYR A 92 -13.97 -10.90 -17.38
N VAL A 93 -15.28 -11.10 -17.33
CA VAL A 93 -15.99 -11.97 -18.27
C VAL A 93 -16.45 -11.20 -19.52
N ALA A 94 -17.03 -10.04 -19.34
CA ALA A 94 -17.45 -9.18 -20.46
C ALA A 94 -16.30 -8.32 -21.02
N GLY A 95 -15.15 -8.27 -20.36
CA GLY A 95 -13.97 -7.53 -20.80
C GLY A 95 -14.11 -6.01 -20.74
N ASP A 96 -15.02 -5.49 -19.91
CA ASP A 96 -15.23 -4.03 -19.80
C ASP A 96 -14.15 -3.37 -18.92
N LYS A 97 -13.10 -2.90 -19.56
CA LYS A 97 -11.98 -2.20 -18.92
C LYS A 97 -12.39 -0.93 -18.16
N ARG A 98 -13.52 -0.32 -18.50
CA ARG A 98 -14.02 0.89 -17.81
C ARG A 98 -14.35 0.59 -16.35
N VAL A 99 -14.83 -0.62 -16.06
CA VAL A 99 -15.13 -1.06 -14.70
C VAL A 99 -13.85 -1.17 -13.85
N LEU A 100 -12.77 -1.70 -14.43
CA LEU A 100 -11.46 -1.78 -13.75
C LEU A 100 -10.91 -0.38 -13.47
N SER A 101 -10.95 0.51 -14.46
CA SER A 101 -10.51 1.90 -14.30
C SER A 101 -11.30 2.65 -13.23
N ALA A 102 -12.62 2.48 -13.22
CA ALA A 102 -13.50 3.08 -12.22
C ALA A 102 -13.20 2.54 -10.81
N ASN A 103 -12.97 1.23 -10.67
CA ASN A 103 -12.59 0.62 -9.41
C ASN A 103 -11.26 1.18 -8.90
N MET A 104 -10.25 1.27 -9.75
CA MET A 104 -8.94 1.82 -9.36
C MET A 104 -9.05 3.30 -8.96
N ALA A 105 -9.84 4.10 -9.68
CA ALA A 105 -10.11 5.49 -9.32
C ALA A 105 -10.77 5.59 -7.93
N ALA A 106 -11.75 4.74 -7.65
CA ALA A 106 -12.42 4.70 -6.36
C ALA A 106 -11.47 4.31 -5.22
N VAL A 107 -10.59 3.33 -5.44
CA VAL A 107 -9.55 2.94 -4.47
C VAL A 107 -8.59 4.10 -4.20
N LYS A 108 -8.10 4.76 -5.24
CA LYS A 108 -7.20 5.92 -5.10
C LYS A 108 -7.86 7.07 -4.33
N GLN A 109 -9.12 7.39 -4.61
CA GLN A 109 -9.86 8.42 -3.88
C GLN A 109 -10.06 8.04 -2.41
N THR A 110 -10.40 6.78 -2.14
CA THR A 110 -10.56 6.28 -0.78
C THR A 110 -9.23 6.36 0.00
N MET A 111 -8.13 5.95 -0.61
CA MET A 111 -6.82 6.01 0.04
C MET A 111 -6.36 7.45 0.28
N ALA A 112 -6.64 8.38 -0.62
CA ALA A 112 -6.36 9.80 -0.39
C ALA A 112 -7.15 10.36 0.80
N TRP A 113 -8.40 9.95 0.94
CA TRP A 113 -9.22 10.32 2.10
C TRP A 113 -8.68 9.70 3.40
N VAL A 114 -8.30 8.41 3.38
CA VAL A 114 -7.68 7.70 4.51
C VAL A 114 -6.39 8.39 4.94
N GLU A 115 -5.52 8.72 4.00
CA GLU A 115 -4.26 9.41 4.26
C GLU A 115 -4.50 10.75 4.94
N LYS A 116 -5.40 11.55 4.42
CA LYS A 116 -5.71 12.87 4.96
C LYS A 116 -6.34 12.84 6.36
N ASN A 117 -7.20 11.87 6.62
CA ASN A 117 -8.06 11.90 7.81
C ASN A 117 -7.69 10.86 8.87
N LEU A 118 -7.02 9.77 8.50
CA LEU A 118 -6.76 8.64 9.40
C LEU A 118 -5.26 8.31 9.56
N ALA A 119 -4.37 9.01 8.85
CA ALA A 119 -2.95 8.79 9.01
C ALA A 119 -2.46 9.36 10.34
N GLU A 120 -2.13 8.46 11.27
CA GLU A 120 -1.65 8.82 12.59
C GLU A 120 -0.24 8.28 12.84
N GLY A 121 0.57 9.09 13.47
CA GLY A 121 1.85 8.72 14.03
C GLY A 121 1.89 8.94 15.53
N ARG A 122 3.03 8.69 16.13
CA ARG A 122 3.27 8.98 17.54
C ARG A 122 4.49 9.87 17.67
N ARG A 123 4.34 10.96 18.39
CA ARG A 123 5.44 11.86 18.77
C ARG A 123 5.74 11.71 20.26
N ASP A 124 7.01 11.72 20.59
CA ASP A 124 7.42 11.82 21.99
C ASP A 124 7.34 13.29 22.43
N VAL A 125 6.55 13.54 23.48
CA VAL A 125 6.41 14.85 24.11
C VAL A 125 6.64 14.66 25.60
N ASP A 126 7.74 15.16 26.10
CA ASP A 126 8.16 15.04 27.52
C ASP A 126 8.12 13.60 28.06
N GLY A 127 8.63 12.63 27.27
CA GLY A 127 8.66 11.22 27.62
C GLY A 127 7.31 10.49 27.48
N ARG A 128 6.29 11.16 26.94
CA ARG A 128 4.99 10.56 26.65
C ARG A 128 4.77 10.46 25.15
N LYS A 129 4.34 9.29 24.69
CA LYS A 129 3.97 9.08 23.27
C LYS A 129 2.55 9.59 23.02
N VAL A 130 2.45 10.68 22.29
CA VAL A 130 1.18 11.34 21.95
C VAL A 130 0.84 11.02 20.50
N PRO A 131 -0.41 10.59 20.19
CA PRO A 131 -0.83 10.41 18.80
C PRO A 131 -0.89 11.77 18.11
N VAL A 132 -0.42 11.84 16.88
CA VAL A 132 -0.48 13.01 16.01
C VAL A 132 -0.98 12.60 14.64
N GLN A 133 -1.85 13.43 14.05
CA GLN A 133 -2.20 13.26 12.64
C GLN A 133 -1.01 13.69 11.76
N THR A 134 -0.52 12.76 10.95
CA THR A 134 0.61 13.02 10.05
C THR A 134 0.14 13.50 8.69
N GLY A 135 -1.05 13.10 8.25
CA GLY A 135 -1.59 13.41 6.94
C GLY A 135 -0.82 12.78 5.80
N ASN A 136 0.09 11.85 6.07
CA ASN A 136 0.84 11.14 5.05
C ASN A 136 0.97 9.64 5.34
N LEU A 137 0.93 8.86 4.26
CA LEU A 137 1.14 7.42 4.27
C LEU A 137 2.11 7.03 3.16
N VAL A 138 2.78 5.89 3.36
CA VAL A 138 3.45 5.16 2.29
C VAL A 138 2.62 3.91 2.03
N TYR A 139 2.10 3.77 0.83
CA TYR A 139 1.38 2.56 0.45
C TYR A 139 1.70 2.12 -0.97
N ALA A 140 1.65 0.82 -1.16
CA ALA A 140 1.77 0.18 -2.46
C ALA A 140 0.39 -0.32 -2.89
N LEU A 141 0.01 -0.01 -4.11
CA LEU A 141 -1.21 -0.52 -4.75
C LEU A 141 -0.84 -1.74 -5.59
N PHE A 142 -1.59 -2.82 -5.44
CA PHE A 142 -1.49 -4.01 -6.27
C PHE A 142 -2.89 -4.33 -6.81
N GLN A 143 -2.99 -4.52 -8.11
CA GLN A 143 -4.22 -4.93 -8.77
C GLN A 143 -4.14 -6.41 -9.17
N HIS A 144 -5.13 -7.16 -8.76
CA HIS A 144 -5.29 -8.55 -9.20
C HIS A 144 -6.73 -8.93 -9.47
#